data_b9ecc2cfcf3b845ef60c9017fe4e3f7a
#
_entry.id   b9ecc2cfcf3b845ef60c9017fe4e3f7a
#
_cell.length_a   1.000
_cell.length_b   1.000
_cell.length_c   1.000
_cell.angle_alpha   90.00
_cell.angle_beta   90.00
_cell.angle_gamma   90.00
#
_symmetry.space_group_name_H-M   'P 1'
#
loop_
_entity.id
_entity.type
_entity.pdbx_description
1 polymer ?
#
loop_
_entity_poly.entity_id
_entity_poly.type
_entity_poly.pdbx_seq_one_letter_code
_entity_poly.pdbx_strand_id
1 'polypeptide(L)'
;MLLNRFHHLWFFAYLPMKIGLLCSIIRKEEKLLIEELRGRGVNLEILDDRKLVLSLNSKHLDFDVVLERSVNHSRSLYILKVLNDWGIKTVNSYPVVEICGNKILTTSFLTHHKIPTPKTVLAFTPDSALKAIEEIGYPVVLKPVVGSWGRLLSKINDKEAAETVLEHKAILGSYHHSIFYIQEYVPKSGRDIRSFVIGDETICAIYRYSSHWITNTARGGRAENCPVTKEIDSISRAAARAVGGGVLAVDLFESD
;
A
#
# COMPACT_ATOMS: atom_id res chain seq x y z
N MET A 1 9.28 -68.41 -19.40
CA MET A 1 8.24 -67.42 -19.70
C MET A 1 8.32 -66.32 -18.63
N LEU A 2 9.19 -65.33 -18.87
CA LEU A 2 9.55 -64.29 -17.91
C LEU A 2 8.85 -62.99 -18.33
N LEU A 3 7.88 -62.54 -17.53
CA LEU A 3 7.21 -61.28 -17.68
C LEU A 3 8.08 -60.16 -17.09
N ASN A 4 8.71 -59.37 -17.95
CA ASN A 4 9.37 -58.13 -17.63
C ASN A 4 8.30 -57.06 -17.31
N ARG A 5 8.12 -56.69 -16.03
CA ARG A 5 7.40 -55.51 -15.60
C ARG A 5 8.32 -54.31 -15.68
N PHE A 6 8.21 -53.51 -16.73
CA PHE A 6 8.80 -52.16 -16.75
C PHE A 6 8.02 -51.26 -15.79
N HIS A 7 8.62 -50.97 -14.63
CA HIS A 7 8.21 -49.86 -13.79
C HIS A 7 8.70 -48.56 -14.45
N HIS A 8 7.81 -47.90 -15.20
CA HIS A 8 8.04 -46.51 -15.55
C HIS A 8 7.87 -45.66 -14.28
N LEU A 9 8.97 -45.41 -13.59
CA LEU A 9 9.10 -44.33 -12.62
C LEU A 9 9.02 -43.01 -13.39
N TRP A 10 7.83 -42.41 -13.43
CA TRP A 10 7.68 -41.02 -13.83
C TRP A 10 8.33 -40.17 -12.76
N PHE A 11 9.59 -39.82 -12.93
CA PHE A 11 10.21 -38.69 -12.23
C PHE A 11 9.52 -37.43 -12.80
N PHE A 12 8.48 -36.97 -12.17
CA PHE A 12 8.08 -35.58 -12.31
C PHE A 12 9.23 -34.75 -11.73
N ALA A 13 10.13 -34.29 -12.60
CA ALA A 13 11.06 -33.25 -12.25
C ALA A 13 10.23 -32.04 -11.83
N TYR A 14 10.14 -31.80 -10.54
CA TYR A 14 9.52 -30.59 -10.01
C TYR A 14 10.40 -29.43 -10.49
N LEU A 15 9.99 -28.77 -11.57
CA LEU A 15 10.67 -27.55 -12.00
C LEU A 15 10.54 -26.53 -10.87
N PRO A 16 11.64 -25.91 -10.45
CA PRO A 16 11.59 -24.93 -9.38
C PRO A 16 10.67 -23.77 -9.81
N MET A 17 9.81 -23.34 -8.88
CA MET A 17 8.90 -22.20 -9.10
C MET A 17 9.70 -21.01 -9.61
N LYS A 18 9.25 -20.40 -10.73
CA LYS A 18 9.89 -19.22 -11.31
C LYS A 18 9.25 -17.96 -10.71
N ILE A 19 10.04 -17.23 -9.91
CA ILE A 19 9.60 -16.03 -9.21
C ILE A 19 10.30 -14.80 -9.78
N GLY A 20 9.51 -13.78 -10.16
CA GLY A 20 10.01 -12.45 -10.46
C GLY A 20 10.02 -11.57 -9.21
N LEU A 21 11.10 -10.83 -8.95
CA LEU A 21 11.13 -9.75 -7.96
C LEU A 21 11.19 -8.41 -8.68
N LEU A 22 10.06 -7.71 -8.74
CA LEU A 22 9.93 -6.41 -9.40
C LEU A 22 10.38 -5.30 -8.45
N CYS A 23 11.51 -4.65 -8.73
CA CYS A 23 12.03 -3.57 -7.90
C CYS A 23 12.91 -2.60 -8.69
N SER A 24 12.96 -1.32 -8.26
CA SER A 24 13.88 -0.30 -8.81
C SER A 24 15.22 -0.28 -8.09
N ILE A 25 15.22 -0.61 -6.80
CA ILE A 25 16.35 -0.47 -5.88
C ILE A 25 16.36 -1.68 -4.97
N ILE A 26 17.54 -2.27 -4.77
CA ILE A 26 17.73 -3.35 -3.82
C ILE A 26 18.20 -2.75 -2.49
N ARG A 27 17.27 -2.57 -1.55
CA ARG A 27 17.52 -2.12 -0.18
C ARG A 27 17.76 -3.34 0.73
N LYS A 28 17.83 -3.12 2.03
CA LYS A 28 18.03 -4.20 3.00
C LYS A 28 16.90 -5.23 2.95
N GLU A 29 15.67 -4.78 2.81
CA GLU A 29 14.47 -5.63 2.75
C GLU A 29 14.49 -6.52 1.50
N GLU A 30 14.83 -5.96 0.34
CA GLU A 30 14.94 -6.74 -0.89
C GLU A 30 16.10 -7.73 -0.85
N LYS A 31 17.23 -7.39 -0.19
CA LYS A 31 18.35 -8.33 0.02
C LYS A 31 17.92 -9.55 0.83
N LEU A 32 17.21 -9.33 1.95
CA LEU A 32 16.70 -10.40 2.80
C LEU A 32 15.70 -11.30 2.04
N LEU A 33 14.81 -10.71 1.24
CA LEU A 33 13.89 -11.47 0.38
C LEU A 33 14.64 -12.31 -0.66
N ILE A 34 15.66 -11.75 -1.30
CA ILE A 34 16.49 -12.45 -2.29
C ILE A 34 17.22 -13.63 -1.65
N GLU A 35 17.82 -13.42 -0.48
CA GLU A 35 18.53 -14.46 0.28
C GLU A 35 17.58 -15.60 0.67
N GLU A 36 16.41 -15.28 1.20
CA GLU A 36 15.40 -16.26 1.62
C GLU A 36 14.86 -17.05 0.42
N LEU A 37 14.51 -16.38 -0.68
CA LEU A 37 14.00 -17.03 -1.89
C LEU A 37 15.05 -17.97 -2.50
N ARG A 38 16.30 -17.55 -2.56
CA ARG A 38 17.42 -18.41 -3.03
C ARG A 38 17.63 -19.61 -2.13
N GLY A 39 17.55 -19.41 -0.80
CA GLY A 39 17.65 -20.48 0.18
C GLY A 39 16.57 -21.55 0.04
N ARG A 40 15.39 -21.16 -0.49
CA ARG A 40 14.28 -22.09 -0.80
C ARG A 40 14.41 -22.80 -2.15
N GLY A 41 15.45 -22.54 -2.91
CA GLY A 41 15.69 -23.21 -4.19
C GLY A 41 14.75 -22.80 -5.31
N VAL A 42 14.12 -21.61 -5.23
CA VAL A 42 13.28 -21.09 -6.31
C VAL A 42 14.13 -20.51 -7.44
N ASN A 43 13.61 -20.54 -8.68
CA ASN A 43 14.22 -19.85 -9.80
C ASN A 43 13.86 -18.36 -9.74
N LEU A 44 14.76 -17.55 -9.16
CA LEU A 44 14.52 -16.11 -8.91
C LEU A 44 15.13 -15.26 -10.01
N GLU A 45 14.29 -14.40 -10.62
CA GLU A 45 14.71 -13.36 -11.55
C GLU A 45 14.36 -11.97 -11.00
N ILE A 46 15.34 -11.04 -11.05
CA ILE A 46 15.14 -9.64 -10.61
C ILE A 46 14.72 -8.80 -11.80
N LEU A 47 13.53 -8.19 -11.70
CA LEU A 47 12.96 -7.34 -12.73
C LEU A 47 13.14 -5.87 -12.32
N ASP A 48 14.06 -5.16 -13.00
CA ASP A 48 14.21 -3.71 -12.81
C ASP A 48 13.05 -2.99 -13.52
N ASP A 49 12.12 -2.44 -12.74
CA ASP A 49 10.91 -1.77 -13.23
C ASP A 49 11.20 -0.55 -14.14
N ARG A 50 12.43 -0.03 -14.11
CA ARG A 50 12.87 1.10 -14.97
C ARG A 50 13.32 0.64 -16.37
N LYS A 51 13.59 -0.66 -16.52
CA LYS A 51 14.12 -1.25 -17.75
C LYS A 51 13.11 -2.14 -18.47
N LEU A 52 11.98 -2.44 -17.83
CA LEU A 52 10.95 -3.26 -18.44
C LEU A 52 10.33 -2.55 -19.63
N VAL A 53 10.23 -3.30 -20.73
CA VAL A 53 9.44 -2.93 -21.93
C VAL A 53 8.38 -4.01 -22.09
N LEU A 54 7.11 -3.65 -21.98
CA LEU A 54 5.99 -4.59 -22.05
C LEU A 54 5.18 -4.33 -23.32
N SER A 55 5.04 -5.34 -24.16
CA SER A 55 4.14 -5.27 -25.32
C SER A 55 2.71 -5.53 -24.86
N LEU A 56 1.80 -4.59 -25.14
CA LEU A 56 0.38 -4.78 -24.78
C LEU A 56 -0.33 -5.82 -25.67
N ASN A 57 0.28 -6.15 -26.82
CA ASN A 57 -0.32 -7.03 -27.81
C ASN A 57 0.15 -8.49 -27.69
N SER A 58 1.19 -8.76 -26.91
CA SER A 58 1.76 -10.11 -26.78
C SER A 58 2.41 -10.34 -25.43
N LYS A 59 2.08 -11.46 -24.81
CA LYS A 59 2.77 -11.93 -23.59
C LYS A 59 4.18 -12.40 -23.96
N HIS A 60 5.19 -11.90 -23.25
CA HIS A 60 6.59 -12.29 -23.44
C HIS A 60 7.34 -12.55 -22.13
N LEU A 61 6.66 -12.48 -20.99
CA LEU A 61 7.18 -12.88 -19.69
C LEU A 61 6.41 -14.10 -19.19
N ASP A 62 7.12 -15.00 -18.55
CA ASP A 62 6.57 -16.21 -17.96
C ASP A 62 7.11 -16.38 -16.54
N PHE A 63 6.22 -16.21 -15.55
CA PHE A 63 6.49 -16.37 -14.12
C PHE A 63 5.30 -17.05 -13.47
N ASP A 64 5.55 -17.87 -12.46
CA ASP A 64 4.50 -18.43 -11.60
C ASP A 64 3.92 -17.33 -10.70
N VAL A 65 4.80 -16.43 -10.20
CA VAL A 65 4.42 -15.27 -9.41
C VAL A 65 5.46 -14.15 -9.53
N VAL A 66 5.01 -12.90 -9.44
CA VAL A 66 5.87 -11.72 -9.33
C VAL A 66 5.62 -11.03 -8.00
N LEU A 67 6.67 -10.86 -7.21
CA LEU A 67 6.65 -10.09 -5.96
C LEU A 67 6.92 -8.61 -6.27
N GLU A 68 5.98 -7.74 -5.92
CA GLU A 68 6.06 -6.30 -6.18
C GLU A 68 6.77 -5.58 -5.02
N ARG A 69 7.88 -4.92 -5.36
CA ARG A 69 8.73 -4.13 -4.43
C ARG A 69 9.18 -2.81 -5.02
N SER A 70 8.48 -2.30 -6.04
CA SER A 70 8.81 -1.01 -6.67
C SER A 70 8.58 0.17 -5.73
N VAL A 71 9.43 1.18 -5.83
CA VAL A 71 9.29 2.42 -5.07
C VAL A 71 8.31 3.38 -5.74
N ASN A 72 8.21 3.34 -7.08
CA ASN A 72 7.34 4.21 -7.86
C ASN A 72 5.97 3.57 -8.05
N HIS A 73 4.98 4.07 -7.32
CA HIS A 73 3.62 3.54 -7.33
C HIS A 73 2.98 3.53 -8.74
N SER A 74 3.09 4.61 -9.50
CA SER A 74 2.44 4.67 -10.82
C SER A 74 3.06 3.67 -11.80
N ARG A 75 4.38 3.48 -11.76
CA ARG A 75 5.06 2.51 -12.61
C ARG A 75 4.67 1.09 -12.21
N SER A 76 4.73 0.79 -10.92
CA SER A 76 4.28 -0.49 -10.36
C SER A 76 2.86 -0.81 -10.79
N LEU A 77 1.92 0.11 -10.60
CA LEU A 77 0.51 -0.07 -10.91
C LEU A 77 0.28 -0.56 -12.35
N TYR A 78 0.89 0.11 -13.34
CA TYR A 78 0.70 -0.27 -14.74
C TYR A 78 1.43 -1.54 -15.13
N ILE A 79 2.60 -1.83 -14.55
CA ILE A 79 3.29 -3.10 -14.74
C ILE A 79 2.42 -4.25 -14.21
N LEU A 80 1.88 -4.11 -13.00
CA LEU A 80 1.01 -5.13 -12.39
C LEU A 80 -0.26 -5.35 -13.20
N LYS A 81 -0.86 -4.26 -13.75
CA LYS A 81 -2.02 -4.39 -14.64
C LYS A 81 -1.71 -5.30 -15.83
N VAL A 82 -0.61 -5.04 -16.53
CA VAL A 82 -0.20 -5.84 -17.69
C VAL A 82 0.13 -7.28 -17.31
N LEU A 83 0.87 -7.50 -16.21
CA LEU A 83 1.21 -8.84 -15.73
C LEU A 83 -0.05 -9.64 -15.37
N ASN A 84 -1.02 -9.01 -14.67
CA ASN A 84 -2.26 -9.68 -14.32
C ASN A 84 -3.13 -9.98 -15.56
N ASP A 85 -3.17 -9.09 -16.56
CA ASP A 85 -3.85 -9.35 -17.83
C ASP A 85 -3.22 -10.53 -18.60
N TRP A 86 -1.92 -10.74 -18.46
CA TRP A 86 -1.23 -11.92 -19.00
C TRP A 86 -1.44 -13.20 -18.16
N GLY A 87 -2.23 -13.13 -17.08
CA GLY A 87 -2.48 -14.25 -16.17
C GLY A 87 -1.33 -14.57 -15.23
N ILE A 88 -0.32 -13.67 -15.11
CA ILE A 88 0.76 -13.83 -14.15
C ILE A 88 0.26 -13.35 -12.78
N LYS A 89 0.35 -14.21 -11.77
CA LYS A 89 0.03 -13.86 -10.40
C LYS A 89 1.02 -12.83 -9.86
N THR A 90 0.53 -11.84 -9.12
CA THR A 90 1.39 -10.86 -8.48
C THR A 90 1.05 -10.70 -7.01
N VAL A 91 2.03 -10.40 -6.18
CA VAL A 91 1.87 -10.05 -4.77
C VAL A 91 2.49 -8.68 -4.54
N ASN A 92 1.66 -7.64 -4.31
CA ASN A 92 0.20 -7.66 -4.33
C ASN A 92 -0.35 -7.65 -5.77
N SER A 93 -1.63 -7.99 -5.91
CA SER A 93 -2.32 -7.90 -7.20
C SER A 93 -2.62 -6.45 -7.60
N TYR A 94 -2.85 -6.20 -8.91
CA TYR A 94 -3.21 -4.88 -9.42
C TYR A 94 -4.37 -4.22 -8.65
N PRO A 95 -5.53 -4.89 -8.41
CA PRO A 95 -6.63 -4.25 -7.69
C PRO A 95 -6.25 -3.81 -6.26
N VAL A 96 -5.47 -4.62 -5.55
CA VAL A 96 -5.01 -4.29 -4.19
C VAL A 96 -4.10 -3.07 -4.20
N VAL A 97 -3.14 -3.03 -5.13
CA VAL A 97 -2.20 -1.89 -5.25
C VAL A 97 -2.93 -0.61 -5.69
N GLU A 98 -3.93 -0.71 -6.57
CA GLU A 98 -4.77 0.40 -6.99
C GLU A 98 -5.55 0.99 -5.81
N ILE A 99 -6.25 0.14 -5.05
CA ILE A 99 -7.03 0.55 -3.88
C ILE A 99 -6.11 1.15 -2.82
N CYS A 100 -5.04 0.47 -2.43
CA CYS A 100 -4.14 0.91 -1.37
C CYS A 100 -3.29 2.14 -1.75
N GLY A 101 -3.05 2.35 -3.04
CA GLY A 101 -2.31 3.51 -3.54
C GLY A 101 -3.13 4.80 -3.62
N ASN A 102 -4.46 4.70 -3.53
CA ASN A 102 -5.41 5.80 -3.64
C ASN A 102 -6.22 5.95 -2.35
N LYS A 103 -6.04 7.07 -1.64
CA LYS A 103 -6.71 7.30 -0.34
C LYS A 103 -8.23 7.35 -0.44
N ILE A 104 -8.78 7.82 -1.56
CA ILE A 104 -10.23 7.83 -1.78
C ILE A 104 -10.75 6.41 -1.84
N LEU A 105 -10.11 5.57 -2.68
CA LEU A 105 -10.51 4.17 -2.83
C LEU A 105 -10.35 3.42 -1.50
N THR A 106 -9.18 3.55 -0.85
CA THR A 106 -8.95 2.91 0.46
C THR A 106 -10.04 3.29 1.46
N THR A 107 -10.31 4.59 1.66
CA THR A 107 -11.31 5.05 2.63
C THR A 107 -12.71 4.57 2.26
N SER A 108 -13.07 4.63 0.96
CA SER A 108 -14.37 4.14 0.47
C SER A 108 -14.56 2.65 0.76
N PHE A 109 -13.55 1.81 0.48
CA PHE A 109 -13.60 0.37 0.78
C PHE A 109 -13.70 0.10 2.28
N LEU A 110 -12.90 0.76 3.11
CA LEU A 110 -12.95 0.60 4.56
C LEU A 110 -14.32 1.02 5.11
N THR A 111 -14.85 2.16 4.69
CA THR A 111 -16.18 2.64 5.12
C THR A 111 -17.30 1.70 4.69
N HIS A 112 -17.27 1.22 3.43
CA HIS A 112 -18.25 0.26 2.92
C HIS A 112 -18.28 -1.04 3.76
N HIS A 113 -17.12 -1.49 4.22
CA HIS A 113 -16.99 -2.65 5.09
C HIS A 113 -17.13 -2.33 6.58
N LYS A 114 -17.59 -1.11 6.94
CA LYS A 114 -17.82 -0.66 8.32
C LYS A 114 -16.59 -0.75 9.22
N ILE A 115 -15.41 -0.56 8.63
CA ILE A 115 -14.15 -0.48 9.38
C ILE A 115 -13.98 0.95 9.86
N PRO A 116 -13.68 1.18 11.15
CA PRO A 116 -13.50 2.51 11.70
C PRO A 116 -12.45 3.31 10.94
N THR A 117 -12.82 4.50 10.47
CA THR A 117 -11.93 5.45 9.80
C THR A 117 -12.24 6.85 10.29
N PRO A 118 -11.27 7.77 10.33
CA PRO A 118 -11.56 9.16 10.63
C PRO A 118 -12.56 9.76 9.64
N LYS A 119 -13.39 10.69 10.11
CA LYS A 119 -14.34 11.41 9.25
C LYS A 119 -13.62 12.04 8.07
N THR A 120 -14.07 11.72 6.87
CA THR A 120 -13.41 12.13 5.64
C THR A 120 -14.44 12.65 4.64
N VAL A 121 -14.14 13.77 3.99
CA VAL A 121 -14.99 14.40 2.97
C VAL A 121 -14.16 14.68 1.73
N LEU A 122 -14.79 14.59 0.57
CA LEU A 122 -14.22 14.96 -0.72
C LEU A 122 -14.88 16.22 -1.24
N ALA A 123 -14.05 17.11 -1.77
CA ALA A 123 -14.52 18.30 -2.47
C ALA A 123 -13.74 18.47 -3.78
N PHE A 124 -14.30 19.21 -4.73
CA PHE A 124 -13.74 19.30 -6.09
C PHE A 124 -13.50 20.74 -6.54
N THR A 125 -13.80 21.72 -5.69
CA THR A 125 -13.48 23.13 -5.87
C THR A 125 -12.97 23.71 -4.56
N PRO A 126 -12.17 24.80 -4.59
CA PRO A 126 -11.74 25.48 -3.36
C PRO A 126 -12.92 25.89 -2.47
N ASP A 127 -13.99 26.44 -3.06
CA ASP A 127 -15.18 26.90 -2.31
C ASP A 127 -15.89 25.74 -1.62
N SER A 128 -16.11 24.63 -2.33
CA SER A 128 -16.71 23.43 -1.72
C SER A 128 -15.79 22.79 -0.67
N ALA A 129 -14.48 22.88 -0.86
CA ALA A 129 -13.50 22.39 0.11
C ALA A 129 -13.51 23.25 1.40
N LEU A 130 -13.55 24.57 1.28
CA LEU A 130 -13.63 25.48 2.42
C LEU A 130 -14.92 25.21 3.23
N LYS A 131 -16.06 25.12 2.54
CA LYS A 131 -17.34 24.78 3.20
C LYS A 131 -17.27 23.44 3.94
N ALA A 132 -16.70 22.40 3.32
CA ALA A 132 -16.54 21.09 3.94
C ALA A 132 -15.60 21.12 5.16
N ILE A 133 -14.55 21.94 5.13
CA ILE A 133 -13.64 22.13 6.27
C ILE A 133 -14.40 22.81 7.42
N GLU A 134 -15.19 23.84 7.15
CA GLU A 134 -16.01 24.54 8.15
C GLU A 134 -17.06 23.59 8.79
N GLU A 135 -17.66 22.70 8.00
CA GLU A 135 -18.62 21.70 8.49
C GLU A 135 -17.98 20.58 9.34
N ILE A 136 -16.73 20.19 9.05
CA ILE A 136 -15.99 19.23 9.87
C ILE A 136 -15.53 19.87 11.17
N GLY A 137 -15.08 21.12 11.08
CA GLY A 137 -14.43 21.87 12.15
C GLY A 137 -12.91 21.74 12.12
N TYR A 138 -12.23 22.69 12.77
CA TYR A 138 -10.77 22.72 12.85
C TYR A 138 -10.26 21.99 14.08
N PRO A 139 -9.06 21.35 14.03
CA PRO A 139 -8.21 21.24 12.85
C PRO A 139 -8.62 20.10 11.91
N VAL A 140 -8.29 20.22 10.63
CA VAL A 140 -8.41 19.16 9.63
C VAL A 140 -7.07 18.84 8.98
N VAL A 141 -6.98 17.70 8.29
CA VAL A 141 -5.81 17.30 7.50
C VAL A 141 -6.19 17.18 6.04
N LEU A 142 -5.57 18.01 5.21
CA LEU A 142 -5.66 17.91 3.76
C LEU A 142 -4.55 16.99 3.26
N LYS A 143 -4.92 15.99 2.45
CA LYS A 143 -3.99 14.97 1.94
C LYS A 143 -4.04 14.88 0.42
N PRO A 144 -2.92 14.60 -0.27
CA PRO A 144 -2.98 14.22 -1.68
C PRO A 144 -3.66 12.86 -1.80
N VAL A 145 -4.48 12.68 -2.84
CA VAL A 145 -5.18 11.42 -3.10
C VAL A 145 -4.20 10.27 -3.30
N VAL A 146 -3.19 10.49 -4.11
CA VAL A 146 -2.06 9.56 -4.33
C VAL A 146 -0.80 10.17 -3.74
N GLY A 147 -0.05 9.38 -3.01
CA GLY A 147 1.20 9.81 -2.36
C GLY A 147 1.46 9.09 -1.05
N SER A 148 2.73 8.99 -0.68
CA SER A 148 3.24 8.23 0.47
C SER A 148 4.23 9.06 1.30
N TRP A 149 4.73 8.47 2.39
CA TRP A 149 5.79 9.02 3.25
C TRP A 149 5.44 10.35 3.95
N GLY A 150 4.15 10.65 4.14
CA GLY A 150 3.72 11.88 4.80
C GLY A 150 4.09 13.16 4.05
N ARG A 151 4.25 13.08 2.72
CA ARG A 151 4.53 14.25 1.88
C ARG A 151 3.25 14.96 1.50
N LEU A 152 3.32 16.29 1.36
CA LEU A 152 2.21 17.15 0.94
C LEU A 152 0.96 17.04 1.83
N LEU A 153 1.15 16.70 3.12
CA LEU A 153 0.10 16.76 4.12
C LEU A 153 0.06 18.17 4.71
N SER A 154 -1.10 18.75 4.82
CA SER A 154 -1.31 20.05 5.46
C SER A 154 -2.28 19.88 6.63
N LYS A 155 -1.86 20.23 7.85
CA LYS A 155 -2.74 20.41 9.00
C LYS A 155 -3.24 21.83 8.97
N ILE A 156 -4.53 22.00 8.88
CA ILE A 156 -5.22 23.29 8.76
C ILE A 156 -5.91 23.56 10.08
N ASN A 157 -5.50 24.63 10.77
CA ASN A 157 -5.94 24.91 12.12
C ASN A 157 -7.06 25.95 12.19
N ASP A 158 -7.25 26.74 11.14
CA ASP A 158 -8.20 27.84 11.08
C ASP A 158 -8.59 28.16 9.63
N LYS A 159 -9.54 29.10 9.49
CA LYS A 159 -10.09 29.51 8.18
C LYS A 159 -9.05 30.17 7.27
N GLU A 160 -8.22 31.06 7.80
CA GLU A 160 -7.21 31.78 7.02
C GLU A 160 -6.18 30.81 6.43
N ALA A 161 -5.72 29.82 7.23
CA ALA A 161 -4.85 28.77 6.75
C ALA A 161 -5.55 27.88 5.68
N ALA A 162 -6.86 27.64 5.82
CA ALA A 162 -7.64 26.90 4.82
C ALA A 162 -7.66 27.64 3.49
N GLU A 163 -8.08 28.90 3.48
CA GLU A 163 -8.16 29.74 2.29
C GLU A 163 -6.81 29.80 1.56
N THR A 164 -5.73 30.06 2.30
CA THR A 164 -4.36 30.11 1.74
C THR A 164 -3.94 28.80 1.09
N VAL A 165 -4.14 27.65 1.76
CA VAL A 165 -3.72 26.34 1.23
C VAL A 165 -4.58 25.94 0.03
N LEU A 166 -5.87 26.23 0.04
CA LEU A 166 -6.78 25.93 -1.08
C LEU A 166 -6.44 26.78 -2.31
N GLU A 167 -6.17 28.08 -2.14
CA GLU A 167 -5.70 28.96 -3.22
C GLU A 167 -4.37 28.47 -3.83
N HIS A 168 -3.39 28.14 -3.00
CA HIS A 168 -2.11 27.58 -3.45
C HIS A 168 -2.30 26.34 -4.31
N LYS A 169 -3.19 25.43 -3.88
CA LYS A 169 -3.49 24.21 -4.64
C LYS A 169 -4.21 24.51 -5.95
N ALA A 170 -5.08 25.49 -5.98
CA ALA A 170 -5.81 25.88 -7.18
C ALA A 170 -4.89 26.52 -8.24
N ILE A 171 -3.94 27.38 -7.81
CA ILE A 171 -3.09 28.15 -8.71
C ILE A 171 -1.88 27.32 -9.19
N LEU A 172 -1.18 26.64 -8.28
CA LEU A 172 0.06 25.92 -8.57
C LEU A 172 -0.13 24.44 -8.87
N GLY A 173 -1.32 23.92 -8.64
CA GLY A 173 -1.64 22.51 -8.82
C GLY A 173 -1.92 22.13 -10.28
N SER A 174 -1.68 20.86 -10.63
CA SER A 174 -2.24 20.25 -11.84
C SER A 174 -3.71 19.88 -11.58
N TYR A 175 -4.43 19.45 -12.63
CA TYR A 175 -5.84 19.01 -12.50
C TYR A 175 -6.07 17.93 -11.42
N HIS A 176 -5.07 17.10 -11.11
CA HIS A 176 -5.14 16.17 -9.98
C HIS A 176 -5.19 16.86 -8.62
N HIS A 177 -4.76 18.10 -8.51
CA HIS A 177 -4.77 18.87 -7.28
C HIS A 177 -6.14 19.54 -7.01
N SER A 178 -7.06 19.53 -7.97
CA SER A 178 -8.44 19.97 -7.80
C SER A 178 -9.32 18.98 -7.02
N ILE A 179 -8.77 17.82 -6.64
CA ILE A 179 -9.44 16.88 -5.75
C ILE A 179 -8.93 17.09 -4.34
N PHE A 180 -9.81 17.48 -3.44
CA PHE A 180 -9.51 17.78 -2.06
C PHE A 180 -9.98 16.62 -1.17
N TYR A 181 -9.03 15.85 -0.64
CA TYR A 181 -9.27 14.82 0.37
C TYR A 181 -9.06 15.45 1.73
N ILE A 182 -10.14 15.70 2.45
CA ILE A 182 -10.20 16.42 3.72
C ILE A 182 -10.58 15.41 4.80
N GLN A 183 -9.75 15.29 5.82
CA GLN A 183 -9.96 14.36 6.93
C GLN A 183 -9.91 15.11 8.26
N GLU A 184 -10.76 14.75 9.21
CA GLU A 184 -10.65 15.25 10.57
C GLU A 184 -9.25 14.96 11.15
N TYR A 185 -8.78 15.86 11.99
CA TYR A 185 -7.53 15.64 12.71
C TYR A 185 -7.81 14.79 13.95
N VAL A 186 -7.26 13.59 13.98
CA VAL A 186 -7.29 12.72 15.17
C VAL A 186 -6.09 13.08 16.04
N PRO A 187 -6.29 13.62 17.28
CA PRO A 187 -5.21 13.81 18.23
C PRO A 187 -4.53 12.47 18.52
N LYS A 188 -3.22 12.46 18.50
CA LYS A 188 -2.43 11.27 18.81
C LYS A 188 -1.51 11.60 19.99
N SER A 189 -1.33 10.67 20.92
CA SER A 189 -0.41 10.79 22.06
C SER A 189 1.07 10.63 21.67
N GLY A 190 1.48 11.28 20.55
CA GLY A 190 2.85 11.23 20.02
C GLY A 190 3.22 9.92 19.31
N ARG A 191 2.26 9.04 19.05
CA ARG A 191 2.49 7.79 18.32
C ARG A 191 1.29 7.39 17.45
N ASP A 192 1.53 6.47 16.54
CA ASP A 192 0.52 5.64 15.89
C ASP A 192 1.02 4.19 15.82
N ILE A 193 0.17 3.30 15.35
CA ILE A 193 0.47 1.87 15.21
C ILE A 193 0.53 1.55 13.72
N ARG A 194 1.54 0.78 13.32
CA ARG A 194 1.58 0.12 12.01
C ARG A 194 1.59 -1.39 12.21
N SER A 195 0.52 -2.04 11.84
CA SER A 195 0.43 -3.50 11.79
C SER A 195 0.75 -4.03 10.39
N PHE A 196 1.21 -5.27 10.32
CA PHE A 196 1.56 -5.95 9.07
C PHE A 196 0.73 -7.21 8.94
N VAL A 197 0.00 -7.32 7.84
CA VAL A 197 -0.87 -8.45 7.53
C VAL A 197 -0.32 -9.19 6.31
N ILE A 198 -0.21 -10.50 6.41
CA ILE A 198 0.13 -11.38 5.28
C ILE A 198 -0.99 -12.41 5.15
N GLY A 199 -1.69 -12.40 4.01
CA GLY A 199 -2.88 -13.20 3.84
C GLY A 199 -3.96 -12.84 4.87
N ASP A 200 -4.28 -13.78 5.75
CA ASP A 200 -5.30 -13.62 6.80
C ASP A 200 -4.71 -13.47 8.22
N GLU A 201 -3.43 -13.21 8.36
CA GLU A 201 -2.74 -13.15 9.65
C GLU A 201 -2.04 -11.82 9.86
N THR A 202 -2.21 -11.22 11.05
CA THR A 202 -1.42 -10.07 11.50
C THR A 202 -0.13 -10.58 12.12
N ILE A 203 0.96 -10.55 11.35
CA ILE A 203 2.23 -11.16 11.74
C ILE A 203 3.02 -10.36 12.78
N CYS A 204 2.87 -9.04 12.80
CA CYS A 204 3.50 -8.15 13.78
C CYS A 204 2.89 -6.75 13.71
N ALA A 205 3.24 -5.91 14.70
CA ALA A 205 2.92 -4.50 14.71
C ALA A 205 4.07 -3.70 15.34
N ILE A 206 4.14 -2.41 15.02
CA ILE A 206 5.09 -1.46 15.59
C ILE A 206 4.37 -0.18 16.01
N TYR A 207 4.78 0.40 17.14
CA TYR A 207 4.53 1.80 17.45
C TYR A 207 5.50 2.68 16.66
N ARG A 208 5.00 3.82 16.17
CA ARG A 208 5.84 4.84 15.53
C ARG A 208 5.70 6.13 16.31
N TYR A 209 6.75 6.48 17.05
CA TYR A 209 6.81 7.67 17.90
C TYR A 209 7.40 8.86 17.15
N SER A 210 6.82 10.04 17.32
CA SER A 210 7.37 11.29 16.82
C SER A 210 6.87 12.46 17.68
N SER A 211 7.72 13.47 17.88
CA SER A 211 7.32 14.77 18.43
C SER A 211 6.50 15.60 17.44
N HIS A 212 6.53 15.23 16.16
CA HIS A 212 5.74 15.86 15.10
C HIS A 212 4.40 15.12 14.94
N TRP A 213 3.35 15.83 14.55
CA TRP A 213 2.03 15.22 14.32
C TRP A 213 2.01 14.15 13.19
N ILE A 214 3.00 14.17 12.28
CA ILE A 214 3.25 13.10 11.32
C ILE A 214 4.26 12.13 11.93
N THR A 215 3.84 10.90 12.17
CA THR A 215 4.60 9.86 12.89
C THR A 215 5.42 8.92 11.99
N ASN A 216 5.43 9.18 10.68
CA ASN A 216 6.13 8.34 9.71
C ASN A 216 7.63 8.23 10.03
N THR A 217 8.17 7.00 10.04
CA THR A 217 9.60 6.73 10.24
C THR A 217 10.49 7.41 9.19
N ALA A 218 10.01 7.58 7.96
CA ALA A 218 10.70 8.34 6.90
C ALA A 218 10.93 9.82 7.25
N ARG A 219 10.29 10.34 8.29
CA ARG A 219 10.49 11.70 8.85
C ARG A 219 11.22 11.70 10.20
N GLY A 220 11.95 10.63 10.52
CA GLY A 220 12.69 10.51 11.76
C GLY A 220 11.89 9.95 12.94
N GLY A 221 10.71 9.40 12.70
CA GLY A 221 9.96 8.69 13.72
C GLY A 221 10.70 7.44 14.20
N ARG A 222 10.67 7.18 15.54
CA ARG A 222 11.26 6.00 16.16
C ARG A 222 10.26 4.85 16.17
N ALA A 223 10.69 3.67 15.72
CA ALA A 223 9.86 2.47 15.74
C ALA A 223 10.19 1.61 16.98
N GLU A 224 9.14 1.10 17.63
CA GLU A 224 9.24 0.13 18.72
C GLU A 224 8.26 -1.02 18.49
N ASN A 225 8.54 -2.17 19.09
CA ASN A 225 7.62 -3.30 19.02
C ASN A 225 6.28 -2.97 19.68
N CYS A 226 5.19 -3.32 18.99
CA CYS A 226 3.82 -3.20 19.48
C CYS A 226 3.24 -4.61 19.61
N PRO A 227 2.77 -5.03 20.80
CA PRO A 227 2.09 -6.30 20.93
C PRO A 227 0.82 -6.35 20.07
N VAL A 228 0.63 -7.41 19.32
CA VAL A 228 -0.60 -7.62 18.53
C VAL A 228 -1.71 -8.03 19.46
N THR A 229 -2.52 -7.08 19.88
CA THR A 229 -3.72 -7.35 20.69
C THR A 229 -4.83 -7.94 19.82
N LYS A 230 -5.86 -8.54 20.44
CA LYS A 230 -7.03 -9.05 19.71
C LYS A 230 -7.73 -7.98 18.89
N GLU A 231 -7.74 -6.74 19.38
CA GLU A 231 -8.34 -5.60 18.70
C GLU A 231 -7.52 -5.19 17.47
N ILE A 232 -6.19 -5.03 17.63
CA ILE A 232 -5.27 -4.74 16.53
C ILE A 232 -5.37 -5.83 15.45
N ASP A 233 -5.36 -7.10 15.84
CA ASP A 233 -5.51 -8.22 14.91
C ASP A 233 -6.84 -8.16 14.16
N SER A 234 -7.93 -8.01 14.88
CA SER A 234 -9.29 -7.99 14.31
C SER A 234 -9.45 -6.87 13.27
N ILE A 235 -9.08 -5.63 13.63
CA ILE A 235 -9.24 -4.47 12.74
C ILE A 235 -8.28 -4.54 11.55
N SER A 236 -7.03 -4.99 11.77
CA SER A 236 -6.02 -5.10 10.72
C SER A 236 -6.41 -6.14 9.67
N ARG A 237 -6.84 -7.31 10.10
CA ARG A 237 -7.33 -8.37 9.20
C ARG A 237 -8.60 -7.97 8.46
N ALA A 238 -9.53 -7.29 9.15
CA ALA A 238 -10.74 -6.76 8.51
C ALA A 238 -10.38 -5.75 7.42
N ALA A 239 -9.47 -4.81 7.69
CA ALA A 239 -8.98 -3.84 6.72
C ALA A 239 -8.28 -4.52 5.53
N ALA A 240 -7.43 -5.52 5.79
CA ALA A 240 -6.76 -6.28 4.75
C ALA A 240 -7.75 -7.00 3.84
N ARG A 241 -8.74 -7.70 4.41
CA ARG A 241 -9.80 -8.37 3.62
C ARG A 241 -10.63 -7.38 2.80
N ALA A 242 -10.96 -6.22 3.36
CA ALA A 242 -11.75 -5.20 2.65
C ALA A 242 -11.10 -4.73 1.35
N VAL A 243 -9.77 -4.68 1.30
CA VAL A 243 -9.03 -4.22 0.10
C VAL A 243 -8.56 -5.38 -0.81
N GLY A 244 -8.87 -6.63 -0.46
CA GLY A 244 -8.55 -7.80 -1.29
C GLY A 244 -7.38 -8.65 -0.80
N GLY A 245 -6.85 -8.41 0.42
CA GLY A 245 -5.78 -9.22 1.02
C GLY A 245 -4.38 -8.93 0.48
N GLY A 246 -3.47 -9.89 0.66
CA GLY A 246 -2.08 -9.80 0.20
C GLY A 246 -1.07 -9.53 1.31
N VAL A 247 -0.05 -8.73 1.04
CA VAL A 247 0.97 -8.27 2.00
C VAL A 247 0.74 -6.79 2.25
N LEU A 248 0.22 -6.44 3.42
CA LEU A 248 -0.29 -5.11 3.69
C LEU A 248 0.26 -4.53 5.00
N ALA A 249 0.44 -3.22 5.02
CA ALA A 249 0.67 -2.46 6.24
C ALA A 249 -0.57 -1.59 6.51
N VAL A 250 -1.14 -1.73 7.71
CA VAL A 250 -2.32 -0.97 8.15
C VAL A 250 -1.88 0.03 9.21
N ASP A 251 -2.18 1.30 8.97
CA ASP A 251 -1.90 2.37 9.93
C ASP A 251 -3.14 2.60 10.81
N LEU A 252 -2.96 2.50 12.13
CA LEU A 252 -4.01 2.64 13.12
C LEU A 252 -3.72 3.82 14.04
N PHE A 253 -4.77 4.51 14.44
CA PHE A 253 -4.72 5.51 15.51
C PHE A 253 -5.39 4.96 16.76
N GLU A 254 -4.81 5.26 17.91
CA GLU A 254 -5.48 5.08 19.20
C GLU A 254 -6.33 6.34 19.42
N SER A 255 -7.64 6.17 19.60
CA SER A 255 -8.56 7.23 20.04
C SER A 255 -9.00 6.94 21.46
N ASP A 256 -9.20 7.97 22.25
CA ASP A 256 -9.82 7.89 23.57
C ASP A 256 -11.27 7.40 23.46
#